data_e931e2e38ec6190f045d5ee796f721b9
#
_entry.id   e931e2e38ec6190f045d5ee796f721b9
#
_cell.length_a   1.000
_cell.length_b   1.000
_cell.length_c   1.000
_cell.angle_alpha   90.00
_cell.angle_beta   90.00
_cell.angle_gamma   90.00
#
_symmetry.space_group_name_H-M   'P 1'
#
loop_
_entity.id
_entity.type
_entity.pdbx_description
1 polymer ?
#
loop_
_entity_poly.entity_id
_entity_poly.type
_entity_poly.pdbx_seq_one_letter_code
_entity_poly.pdbx_strand_id
1 'polypeptide(L)'
;MQYKQEILNDIGEKEYFMLREELMYFQKAKYEYERNMLLAVPLILTFVWGTGNIYAFLTPIILIIPVFLTCESYKNQIAKIAAYMNVFYTSYNLHWEERLILFYNHPCIKYKNKNNIFGLSPLYVIPILGTCILAFAKANISIIQLSAFDIPSSIIFVLLISILTIVYMAKKSEDINSKKEKLILDWRIILKEENYLEK
;
A
#
# COMPACT_ATOMS: atom_id res chain seq x y z
N MET A 1 4.54 17.00 -42.81
CA MET A 1 4.13 17.20 -41.39
C MET A 1 3.04 16.23 -40.95
N GLN A 2 2.02 15.97 -41.73
CA GLN A 2 0.88 15.09 -41.36
C GLN A 2 1.29 13.67 -41.02
N TYR A 3 2.15 13.04 -41.83
CA TYR A 3 2.67 11.67 -41.58
C TYR A 3 3.45 11.51 -40.27
N LYS A 4 4.22 12.53 -39.85
CA LYS A 4 4.94 12.52 -38.57
C LYS A 4 4.01 12.58 -37.35
N GLN A 5 2.89 13.29 -37.52
CA GLN A 5 1.86 13.44 -36.49
C GLN A 5 1.05 12.15 -36.29
N GLU A 6 0.80 11.44 -37.37
CA GLU A 6 0.08 10.16 -37.40
C GLU A 6 0.91 9.05 -36.69
N ILE A 7 2.24 8.99 -36.91
CA ILE A 7 3.15 8.07 -36.23
C ILE A 7 3.24 8.40 -34.74
N LEU A 8 3.33 9.67 -34.35
CA LEU A 8 3.37 10.09 -32.94
C LEU A 8 2.07 9.74 -32.21
N ASN A 9 0.93 9.85 -32.86
CA ASN A 9 -0.37 9.47 -32.31
C ASN A 9 -0.45 7.94 -32.09
N ASP A 10 0.03 7.12 -33.05
CA ASP A 10 0.05 5.65 -32.94
C ASP A 10 0.97 5.19 -31.81
N ILE A 11 2.14 5.83 -31.62
CA ILE A 11 3.06 5.53 -30.52
C ILE A 11 2.44 5.91 -29.16
N GLY A 12 1.82 7.10 -29.07
CA GLY A 12 1.17 7.55 -27.84
C GLY A 12 -0.03 6.68 -27.46
N GLU A 13 -0.80 6.17 -28.43
CA GLU A 13 -1.91 5.25 -28.19
C GLU A 13 -1.40 3.90 -27.67
N LYS A 14 -0.35 3.36 -28.25
CA LYS A 14 0.29 2.11 -27.79
C LYS A 14 0.84 2.25 -26.36
N GLU A 15 1.53 3.35 -26.07
CA GLU A 15 2.04 3.62 -24.71
C GLU A 15 0.89 3.73 -23.70
N TYR A 16 -0.21 4.39 -24.06
CA TYR A 16 -1.39 4.46 -23.21
C TYR A 16 -1.96 3.08 -22.87
N PHE A 17 -2.10 2.21 -23.86
CA PHE A 17 -2.59 0.85 -23.62
C PHE A 17 -1.64 0.05 -22.73
N MET A 18 -0.32 0.14 -22.94
CA MET A 18 0.68 -0.52 -22.09
C MET A 18 0.59 -0.03 -20.63
N LEU A 19 0.52 1.28 -20.41
CA LEU A 19 0.38 1.85 -19.07
C LEU A 19 -0.94 1.44 -18.40
N ARG A 20 -2.02 1.34 -19.16
CA ARG A 20 -3.30 0.86 -18.65
C ARG A 20 -3.24 -0.61 -18.25
N GLU A 21 -2.60 -1.45 -19.03
CA GLU A 21 -2.38 -2.87 -18.70
C GLU A 21 -1.52 -3.02 -17.45
N GLU A 22 -0.45 -2.24 -17.33
CA GLU A 22 0.41 -2.22 -16.14
C GLU A 22 -0.37 -1.78 -14.90
N LEU A 23 -1.20 -0.76 -15.01
CA LEU A 23 -2.08 -0.31 -13.93
C LEU A 23 -3.04 -1.41 -13.49
N MET A 24 -3.67 -2.08 -14.44
CA MET A 24 -4.57 -3.22 -14.17
C MET A 24 -3.83 -4.39 -13.50
N TYR A 25 -2.60 -4.66 -13.94
CA TYR A 25 -1.74 -5.69 -13.32
C TYR A 25 -1.48 -5.37 -11.84
N PHE A 26 -1.05 -4.15 -11.51
CA PHE A 26 -0.81 -3.77 -10.11
C PHE A 26 -2.08 -3.80 -9.25
N GLN A 27 -3.22 -3.40 -9.81
CA GLN A 27 -4.50 -3.50 -9.10
C GLN A 27 -4.86 -4.96 -8.80
N LYS A 28 -4.72 -5.85 -9.77
CA LYS A 28 -4.99 -7.29 -9.63
C LYS A 28 -4.02 -7.93 -8.63
N ALA A 29 -2.73 -7.67 -8.76
CA ALA A 29 -1.71 -8.20 -7.86
C ALA A 29 -1.97 -7.76 -6.41
N LYS A 30 -2.26 -6.47 -6.18
CA LYS A 30 -2.63 -5.96 -4.85
C LYS A 30 -3.83 -6.71 -4.27
N TYR A 31 -4.90 -6.88 -5.05
CA TYR A 31 -6.10 -7.60 -4.61
C TYR A 31 -5.81 -9.07 -4.27
N GLU A 32 -4.98 -9.74 -5.06
CA GLU A 32 -4.57 -11.12 -4.81
C GLU A 32 -3.77 -11.27 -3.50
N TYR A 33 -2.84 -10.36 -3.21
CA TYR A 33 -2.11 -10.35 -1.95
C TYR A 33 -3.04 -10.13 -0.75
N GLU A 34 -3.96 -9.16 -0.82
CA GLU A 34 -4.95 -8.90 0.23
C GLU A 34 -5.87 -10.09 0.46
N ARG A 35 -6.37 -10.71 -0.61
CA ARG A 35 -7.22 -11.91 -0.55
C ARG A 35 -6.49 -13.10 0.08
N ASN A 36 -5.25 -13.36 -0.35
CA ASN A 36 -4.46 -14.46 0.15
C ASN A 36 -4.13 -14.28 1.64
N MET A 37 -3.86 -13.05 2.08
CA MET A 37 -3.69 -12.72 3.50
C MET A 37 -4.96 -13.04 4.30
N LEU A 38 -6.14 -12.62 3.81
CA LEU A 38 -7.43 -12.87 4.47
C LEU A 38 -7.74 -14.37 4.59
N LEU A 39 -7.26 -15.19 3.67
CA LEU A 39 -7.42 -16.66 3.75
C LEU A 39 -6.37 -17.29 4.69
N ALA A 40 -5.13 -16.82 4.66
CA ALA A 40 -4.04 -17.38 5.45
C ALA A 40 -4.18 -17.09 6.95
N VAL A 41 -4.61 -15.87 7.33
CA VAL A 41 -4.68 -15.45 8.74
C VAL A 41 -5.61 -16.36 9.56
N PRO A 42 -6.86 -16.65 9.16
CA PRO A 42 -7.74 -17.56 9.91
C PRO A 42 -7.16 -18.97 10.04
N LEU A 43 -6.52 -19.48 8.97
CA LEU A 43 -5.88 -20.81 9.01
C LEU A 43 -4.74 -20.86 10.04
N ILE A 44 -3.88 -19.83 10.05
CA ILE A 44 -2.80 -19.71 11.04
C ILE A 44 -3.38 -19.59 12.45
N LEU A 45 -4.42 -18.78 12.66
CA LEU A 45 -5.06 -18.61 13.96
C LEU A 45 -5.66 -19.91 14.48
N THR A 46 -6.27 -20.71 13.61
CA THR A 46 -6.79 -22.04 13.97
C THR A 46 -5.68 -22.97 14.45
N PHE A 47 -4.54 -22.97 13.74
CA PHE A 47 -3.37 -23.76 14.13
C PHE A 47 -2.77 -23.26 15.45
N VAL A 48 -2.56 -21.96 15.58
CA VAL A 48 -2.01 -21.31 16.77
C VAL A 48 -2.88 -21.57 18.01
N TRP A 49 -4.21 -21.58 17.84
CA TRP A 49 -5.13 -21.90 18.94
C TRP A 49 -4.87 -23.28 19.54
N GLY A 50 -4.47 -24.26 18.72
CA GLY A 50 -4.14 -25.63 19.16
C GLY A 50 -2.81 -25.73 19.92
N THR A 51 -1.87 -24.82 19.71
CA THR A 51 -0.51 -24.94 20.30
C THR A 51 -0.44 -24.64 21.80
N GLY A 52 -1.41 -23.93 22.36
CA GLY A 52 -1.36 -23.49 23.77
C GLY A 52 -0.35 -22.37 24.08
N ASN A 53 0.47 -21.96 23.10
CA ASN A 53 1.47 -20.94 23.26
C ASN A 53 0.94 -19.56 22.85
N ILE A 54 0.84 -18.63 23.79
CA ILE A 54 0.32 -17.28 23.55
C ILE A 54 1.21 -16.49 22.57
N TYR A 55 2.53 -16.68 22.60
CA TYR A 55 3.44 -15.99 21.66
C TYR A 55 3.23 -16.41 20.20
N ALA A 56 2.67 -17.59 19.96
CA ALA A 56 2.34 -18.03 18.60
C ALA A 56 1.32 -17.12 17.91
N PHE A 57 0.50 -16.36 18.67
CA PHE A 57 -0.40 -15.33 18.10
C PHE A 57 0.34 -14.16 17.46
N LEU A 58 1.65 -14.03 17.59
CA LEU A 58 2.45 -13.06 16.82
C LEU A 58 2.63 -13.47 15.35
N THR A 59 2.49 -14.76 15.02
CA THR A 59 2.71 -15.29 13.67
C THR A 59 1.82 -14.61 12.60
N PRO A 60 0.50 -14.42 12.79
CA PRO A 60 -0.32 -13.68 11.84
C PRO A 60 0.13 -12.23 11.66
N ILE A 61 0.59 -11.57 12.72
CA ILE A 61 1.06 -10.18 12.67
C ILE A 61 2.32 -10.08 11.82
N ILE A 62 3.27 -11.01 11.98
CA ILE A 62 4.50 -11.10 11.18
C ILE A 62 4.16 -11.29 9.69
N LEU A 63 3.13 -12.06 9.36
CA LEU A 63 2.66 -12.25 7.98
C LEU A 63 2.02 -10.98 7.40
N ILE A 64 1.23 -10.26 8.18
CA ILE A 64 0.49 -9.08 7.72
C ILE A 64 1.44 -7.95 7.32
N ILE A 65 2.56 -7.75 8.01
CA ILE A 65 3.51 -6.66 7.75
C ILE A 65 4.05 -6.68 6.32
N PRO A 66 4.67 -7.76 5.81
CA PRO A 66 5.20 -7.78 4.44
C PRO A 66 4.09 -7.64 3.39
N VAL A 67 2.91 -8.23 3.60
CA VAL A 67 1.77 -8.07 2.70
C VAL A 67 1.34 -6.60 2.63
N PHE A 68 1.22 -5.93 3.77
CA PHE A 68 0.93 -4.50 3.82
C PHE A 68 1.97 -3.67 3.05
N LEU A 69 3.27 -3.92 3.27
CA LEU A 69 4.34 -3.19 2.59
C LEU A 69 4.30 -3.36 1.07
N THR A 70 4.05 -4.59 0.61
CA THR A 70 3.90 -4.90 -0.82
C THR A 70 2.68 -4.20 -1.41
N CYS A 71 1.54 -4.24 -0.74
CA CYS A 71 0.32 -3.57 -1.19
C CYS A 71 0.47 -2.03 -1.21
N GLU A 72 1.21 -1.44 -0.25
CA GLU A 72 1.54 0.00 -0.28
C GLU A 72 2.46 0.35 -1.45
N SER A 73 3.42 -0.53 -1.80
CA SER A 73 4.23 -0.36 -3.01
C SER A 73 3.37 -0.35 -4.27
N TYR A 74 2.44 -1.30 -4.41
CA TYR A 74 1.51 -1.31 -5.56
C TYR A 74 0.61 -0.08 -5.60
N LYS A 75 0.09 0.40 -4.47
CA LYS A 75 -0.66 1.67 -4.42
C LYS A 75 0.17 2.84 -4.95
N ASN A 76 1.45 2.89 -4.62
CA ASN A 76 2.34 3.94 -5.10
C ASN A 76 2.52 3.89 -6.62
N GLN A 77 2.69 2.70 -7.20
CA GLN A 77 2.81 2.54 -8.65
C GLN A 77 1.50 2.90 -9.37
N ILE A 78 0.37 2.40 -8.87
CA ILE A 78 -0.96 2.75 -9.40
C ILE A 78 -1.17 4.26 -9.38
N ALA A 79 -0.84 4.95 -8.27
CA ALA A 79 -1.01 6.39 -8.16
C ALA A 79 -0.12 7.16 -9.15
N LYS A 80 1.13 6.71 -9.35
CA LYS A 80 2.06 7.32 -10.31
C LYS A 80 1.56 7.21 -11.74
N ILE A 81 1.23 6.00 -12.19
CA ILE A 81 0.75 5.76 -13.56
C ILE A 81 -0.55 6.52 -13.79
N ALA A 82 -1.50 6.46 -12.84
CA ALA A 82 -2.77 7.15 -12.97
C ALA A 82 -2.63 8.69 -12.99
N ALA A 83 -1.67 9.24 -12.23
CA ALA A 83 -1.38 10.66 -12.23
C ALA A 83 -0.72 11.10 -13.55
N TYR A 84 0.26 10.34 -14.03
CA TYR A 84 0.92 10.58 -15.31
C TYR A 84 -0.08 10.56 -16.46
N MET A 85 -0.88 9.51 -16.55
CA MET A 85 -1.92 9.40 -17.58
C MET A 85 -2.90 10.58 -17.54
N ASN A 86 -3.26 11.05 -16.35
CA ASN A 86 -4.17 12.19 -16.18
C ASN A 86 -3.59 13.49 -16.71
N VAL A 87 -2.28 13.71 -16.58
CA VAL A 87 -1.61 14.97 -17.00
C VAL A 87 -1.29 14.96 -18.49
N PHE A 88 -0.85 13.82 -19.05
CA PHE A 88 -0.28 13.76 -20.39
C PHE A 88 -1.23 13.15 -21.44
N TYR A 89 -2.34 12.53 -21.03
CA TYR A 89 -3.28 11.90 -21.95
C TYR A 89 -3.87 12.88 -22.98
N THR A 90 -4.17 14.11 -22.57
CA THR A 90 -4.80 15.11 -23.45
C THR A 90 -3.88 15.62 -24.56
N SER A 91 -2.56 15.46 -24.42
CA SER A 91 -1.58 15.93 -25.39
C SER A 91 -1.11 14.84 -26.37
N TYR A 92 -1.51 13.58 -26.20
CA TYR A 92 -0.98 12.39 -26.90
C TYR A 92 0.56 12.31 -26.92
N ASN A 93 1.22 13.10 -26.10
CA ASN A 93 2.67 13.17 -25.98
C ASN A 93 3.07 12.42 -24.71
N LEU A 94 2.83 11.10 -24.72
CA LEU A 94 3.26 10.20 -23.66
C LEU A 94 4.76 9.93 -23.88
N HIS A 95 5.57 9.99 -22.89
CA HIS A 95 6.98 9.63 -22.84
C HIS A 95 7.28 9.22 -21.41
N TRP A 96 6.67 8.12 -21.00
CA TRP A 96 6.68 7.68 -19.59
C TRP A 96 8.08 7.51 -19.02
N GLU A 97 8.95 6.80 -19.73
CA GLU A 97 10.27 6.46 -19.21
C GLU A 97 11.17 7.71 -19.07
N GLU A 98 11.20 8.56 -20.10
CA GLU A 98 12.00 9.78 -20.10
C GLU A 98 11.53 10.75 -19.01
N ARG A 99 10.23 10.96 -18.91
CA ARG A 99 9.63 11.82 -17.88
C ARG A 99 9.74 11.24 -16.49
N LEU A 100 9.79 9.93 -16.33
CA LEU A 100 10.01 9.28 -15.06
C LEU A 100 11.42 9.61 -14.52
N ILE A 101 12.44 9.63 -15.40
CA ILE A 101 13.81 10.05 -15.04
C ILE A 101 13.81 11.52 -14.59
N LEU A 102 13.14 12.41 -15.32
CA LEU A 102 13.00 13.82 -14.94
C LEU A 102 12.29 13.97 -13.59
N PHE A 103 11.20 13.23 -13.36
CA PHE A 103 10.45 13.23 -12.12
C PHE A 103 11.32 12.88 -10.91
N TYR A 104 12.15 11.85 -11.00
CA TYR A 104 13.02 11.43 -9.89
C TYR A 104 14.19 12.40 -9.64
N ASN A 105 14.68 13.06 -10.67
CA ASN A 105 15.82 13.97 -10.58
C ASN A 105 15.43 15.43 -10.29
N HIS A 106 14.12 15.75 -10.29
CA HIS A 106 13.65 17.12 -10.15
C HIS A 106 13.85 17.66 -8.73
N PRO A 107 14.56 18.77 -8.52
CA PRO A 107 14.91 19.29 -7.18
C PRO A 107 13.70 19.77 -6.36
N CYS A 108 12.62 20.20 -7.03
CA CYS A 108 11.40 20.67 -6.37
C CYS A 108 10.43 19.54 -5.97
N ILE A 109 10.58 18.35 -6.55
CA ILE A 109 9.73 17.19 -6.26
C ILE A 109 10.24 16.48 -5.00
N LYS A 110 9.99 17.08 -3.85
CA LYS A 110 10.21 16.42 -2.57
C LYS A 110 8.97 15.63 -2.20
N TYR A 111 9.05 14.31 -2.39
CA TYR A 111 8.02 13.38 -1.95
C TYR A 111 7.86 13.46 -0.43
N LYS A 112 7.11 14.44 0.05
CA LYS A 112 6.80 14.60 1.47
C LYS A 112 5.66 13.65 1.81
N ASN A 113 6.02 12.48 2.32
CA ASN A 113 5.06 11.53 2.89
C ASN A 113 4.36 12.20 4.09
N LYS A 114 3.18 12.76 3.88
CA LYS A 114 2.36 13.33 4.95
C LYS A 114 1.54 12.19 5.55
N ASN A 115 1.90 11.80 6.77
CA ASN A 115 1.28 10.70 7.50
C ASN A 115 -0.20 11.04 7.83
N ASN A 116 -1.13 10.42 7.15
CA ASN A 116 -2.54 10.46 7.50
C ASN A 116 -2.93 9.15 8.21
N ILE A 117 -3.19 9.23 9.51
CA ILE A 117 -3.61 8.10 10.36
C ILE A 117 -4.90 7.44 9.83
N PHE A 118 -5.73 8.19 9.09
CA PHE A 118 -7.00 7.72 8.52
C PHE A 118 -6.89 6.92 7.21
N GLY A 119 -5.69 6.75 6.65
CA GLY A 119 -5.48 6.00 5.40
C GLY A 119 -5.34 4.48 5.57
N LEU A 120 -5.33 3.97 6.81
CA LEU A 120 -5.15 2.55 7.06
C LEU A 120 -6.44 1.77 6.74
N SER A 121 -6.34 0.84 5.78
CA SER A 121 -7.48 0.00 5.42
C SER A 121 -7.91 -0.89 6.60
N PRO A 122 -9.23 -0.97 6.90
CA PRO A 122 -9.77 -1.89 7.90
C PRO A 122 -9.36 -3.34 7.68
N LEU A 123 -9.03 -3.69 6.44
CA LEU A 123 -8.59 -5.00 6.00
C LEU A 123 -7.35 -5.52 6.75
N TYR A 124 -6.47 -4.62 7.21
CA TYR A 124 -5.30 -4.98 8.01
C TYR A 124 -5.55 -4.87 9.52
N VAL A 125 -6.40 -3.93 9.93
CA VAL A 125 -6.70 -3.69 11.35
C VAL A 125 -7.53 -4.83 11.94
N ILE A 126 -8.56 -5.27 11.22
CA ILE A 126 -9.47 -6.33 11.69
C ILE A 126 -8.74 -7.64 12.01
N PRO A 127 -7.86 -8.18 11.17
CA PRO A 127 -7.09 -9.38 11.50
C PRO A 127 -6.18 -9.20 12.72
N ILE A 128 -5.53 -8.04 12.88
CA ILE A 128 -4.67 -7.76 14.04
C ILE A 128 -5.50 -7.69 15.32
N LEU A 129 -6.66 -6.99 15.30
CA LEU A 129 -7.55 -6.95 16.46
C LEU A 129 -8.13 -8.33 16.78
N GLY A 130 -8.52 -9.10 15.76
CA GLY A 130 -8.99 -10.48 15.93
C GLY A 130 -7.93 -11.35 16.61
N THR A 131 -6.68 -11.21 16.20
CA THR A 131 -5.53 -11.90 16.84
C THR A 131 -5.41 -11.53 18.31
N CYS A 132 -5.52 -10.24 18.66
CA CYS A 132 -5.48 -9.78 20.05
C CYS A 132 -6.63 -10.35 20.89
N ILE A 133 -7.86 -10.33 20.35
CA ILE A 133 -9.04 -10.85 21.04
C ILE A 133 -8.88 -12.35 21.31
N LEU A 134 -8.42 -13.13 20.32
CA LEU A 134 -8.21 -14.57 20.48
C LEU A 134 -7.07 -14.89 21.46
N ALA A 135 -5.97 -14.12 21.43
CA ALA A 135 -4.89 -14.26 22.41
C ALA A 135 -5.39 -14.01 23.84
N PHE A 136 -6.21 -12.96 24.02
CA PHE A 136 -6.82 -12.64 25.30
C PHE A 136 -7.81 -13.71 25.76
N ALA A 137 -8.69 -14.19 24.87
CA ALA A 137 -9.63 -15.27 25.14
C ALA A 137 -8.91 -16.56 25.57
N LYS A 138 -7.84 -16.93 24.87
CA LYS A 138 -7.03 -18.11 25.20
C LYS A 138 -6.38 -18.01 26.57
N ALA A 139 -5.88 -16.83 26.92
CA ALA A 139 -5.27 -16.59 28.22
C ALA A 139 -6.29 -16.63 29.35
N ASN A 140 -7.48 -16.05 29.19
CA ASN A 140 -8.54 -16.07 30.19
C ASN A 140 -9.03 -17.50 30.47
N ILE A 141 -9.13 -18.37 29.49
CA ILE A 141 -9.46 -19.78 29.67
C ILE A 141 -8.40 -20.46 30.57
N SER A 142 -7.13 -20.05 30.46
CA SER A 142 -6.03 -20.54 31.31
C SER A 142 -6.04 -19.91 32.72
N ILE A 143 -6.55 -18.68 32.86
CA ILE A 143 -6.58 -17.90 34.13
C ILE A 143 -7.76 -18.29 35.03
N ILE A 144 -8.86 -18.86 34.51
CA ILE A 144 -9.97 -19.38 35.33
C ILE A 144 -9.46 -20.44 36.33
N GLN A 145 -8.27 -20.96 36.12
CA GLN A 145 -7.58 -21.85 37.04
C GLN A 145 -6.56 -21.17 37.99
N LEU A 146 -6.26 -19.89 37.81
CA LEU A 146 -5.33 -19.12 38.65
C LEU A 146 -5.95 -17.79 39.08
N SER A 147 -5.84 -17.47 40.36
CA SER A 147 -6.34 -16.28 41.03
C SER A 147 -6.25 -14.96 40.27
N ALA A 148 -7.26 -14.18 40.42
CA ALA A 148 -7.90 -13.12 39.68
C ALA A 148 -7.11 -11.84 39.27
N PHE A 149 -5.83 -11.68 39.30
CA PHE A 149 -5.17 -10.39 38.99
C PHE A 149 -3.86 -10.38 38.19
N ASP A 150 -3.30 -11.52 37.81
CA ASP A 150 -2.07 -11.51 37.02
C ASP A 150 -2.38 -11.67 35.50
N ILE A 151 -2.55 -10.54 34.79
CA ILE A 151 -2.54 -10.56 33.32
C ILE A 151 -1.14 -11.08 32.91
N PRO A 152 -1.05 -12.25 32.24
CA PRO A 152 0.24 -12.79 31.86
C PRO A 152 1.03 -11.77 31.03
N SER A 153 2.29 -11.55 31.36
CA SER A 153 3.19 -10.63 30.64
C SER A 153 3.24 -10.90 29.13
N SER A 154 2.98 -12.14 28.73
CA SER A 154 2.85 -12.56 27.34
C SER A 154 1.71 -11.88 26.59
N ILE A 155 0.56 -11.62 27.25
CA ILE A 155 -0.57 -10.91 26.60
C ILE A 155 -0.22 -9.44 26.42
N ILE A 156 0.36 -8.82 27.44
CA ILE A 156 0.80 -7.42 27.38
C ILE A 156 1.78 -7.26 26.20
N PHE A 157 2.69 -8.20 26.01
CA PHE A 157 3.65 -8.19 24.94
C PHE A 157 2.99 -8.31 23.55
N VAL A 158 2.04 -9.24 23.37
CA VAL A 158 1.28 -9.38 22.10
C VAL A 158 0.48 -8.12 21.80
N LEU A 159 -0.19 -7.54 22.79
CA LEU A 159 -0.95 -6.28 22.63
C LEU A 159 -0.03 -5.12 22.24
N LEU A 160 1.12 -4.99 22.90
CA LEU A 160 2.08 -3.92 22.62
C LEU A 160 2.62 -4.01 21.18
N ILE A 161 3.01 -5.20 20.73
CA ILE A 161 3.46 -5.41 19.34
C ILE A 161 2.33 -5.12 18.36
N SER A 162 1.10 -5.53 18.65
CA SER A 162 -0.05 -5.27 17.81
C SER A 162 -0.32 -3.77 17.64
N ILE A 163 -0.28 -3.01 18.76
CA ILE A 163 -0.45 -1.56 18.74
C ILE A 163 0.68 -0.90 17.95
N LEU A 164 1.93 -1.28 18.19
CA LEU A 164 3.08 -0.75 17.44
C LEU A 164 2.95 -1.02 15.94
N THR A 165 2.48 -2.21 15.56
CA THR A 165 2.25 -2.58 14.16
C THR A 165 1.16 -1.73 13.54
N ILE A 166 0.02 -1.52 14.21
CA ILE A 166 -1.06 -0.65 13.73
C ILE A 166 -0.57 0.78 13.56
N VAL A 167 0.15 1.32 14.55
CA VAL A 167 0.70 2.68 14.48
C VAL A 167 1.70 2.81 13.35
N TYR A 168 2.57 1.82 13.15
CA TYR A 168 3.52 1.80 12.04
C TYR A 168 2.81 1.80 10.69
N MET A 169 1.82 0.93 10.50
CA MET A 169 1.03 0.84 9.28
C MET A 169 0.24 2.13 9.03
N ALA A 170 -0.37 2.70 10.07
CA ALA A 170 -1.12 3.96 9.97
C ALA A 170 -0.22 5.14 9.54
N LYS A 171 1.01 5.20 10.07
CA LYS A 171 1.98 6.22 9.63
C LYS A 171 2.44 6.04 8.19
N LYS A 172 2.49 4.82 7.69
CA LYS A 172 2.97 4.52 6.34
C LYS A 172 1.85 4.51 5.29
N SER A 173 0.61 4.26 5.72
CA SER A 173 -0.55 4.25 4.83
C SER A 173 -0.97 5.66 4.46
N GLU A 174 -1.19 5.88 3.17
CA GLU A 174 -1.76 7.11 2.63
C GLU A 174 -2.88 6.75 1.66
N ASP A 175 -3.94 7.54 1.64
CA ASP A 175 -5.02 7.34 0.68
C ASP A 175 -4.52 7.52 -0.76
N ILE A 176 -4.94 6.61 -1.65
CA ILE A 176 -4.49 6.57 -3.04
C ILE A 176 -4.87 7.84 -3.81
N ASN A 177 -6.03 8.44 -3.49
CA ASN A 177 -6.47 9.67 -4.13
C ASN A 177 -5.63 10.86 -3.72
N SER A 178 -5.29 10.96 -2.42
CA SER A 178 -4.39 12.00 -1.91
C SER A 178 -2.98 11.89 -2.52
N LYS A 179 -2.46 10.66 -2.69
CA LYS A 179 -1.19 10.41 -3.40
C LYS A 179 -1.27 10.84 -4.85
N LYS A 180 -2.35 10.45 -5.55
CA LYS A 180 -2.56 10.79 -6.95
C LYS A 180 -2.63 12.30 -7.18
N GLU A 181 -3.34 13.04 -6.32
CA GLU A 181 -3.44 14.50 -6.44
C GLU A 181 -2.09 15.19 -6.30
N LYS A 182 -1.27 14.77 -5.33
CA LYS A 182 0.10 15.28 -5.17
C LYS A 182 0.94 15.01 -6.40
N LEU A 183 0.90 13.78 -6.90
CA LEU A 183 1.65 13.39 -8.09
C LEU A 183 1.20 14.12 -9.35
N ILE A 184 -0.09 14.45 -9.48
CA ILE A 184 -0.59 15.30 -10.57
C ILE A 184 0.07 16.69 -10.53
N LEU A 185 0.22 17.27 -9.33
CA LEU A 185 0.90 18.57 -9.19
C LEU A 185 2.37 18.46 -9.59
N ASP A 186 3.05 17.42 -9.14
CA ASP A 186 4.46 17.18 -9.47
C ASP A 186 4.64 16.96 -10.99
N TRP A 187 3.79 16.17 -11.64
CA TRP A 187 3.82 15.96 -13.09
C TRP A 187 3.53 17.22 -13.90
N ARG A 188 2.65 18.11 -13.38
CA ARG A 188 2.39 19.42 -14.01
C ARG A 188 3.59 20.36 -13.98
N ILE A 189 4.49 20.23 -12.98
CA ILE A 189 5.73 21.00 -12.94
C ILE A 189 6.62 20.58 -14.11
N ILE A 190 6.81 19.29 -14.32
CA ILE A 190 7.60 18.75 -15.44
C ILE A 190 7.03 19.20 -16.79
N LEU A 191 5.73 19.08 -16.98
CA LEU A 191 5.05 19.53 -18.21
C LEU A 191 5.29 21.03 -18.50
N LYS A 192 5.29 21.86 -17.45
CA LYS A 192 5.57 23.29 -17.63
C LYS A 192 7.01 23.53 -18.05
N GLU A 193 7.96 22.84 -17.46
CA GLU A 193 9.39 23.00 -17.83
C GLU A 193 9.64 22.56 -19.26
N GLU A 194 9.07 21.43 -19.71
CA GLU A 194 9.15 20.99 -21.12
C GLU A 194 8.64 22.07 -22.07
N ASN A 195 7.47 22.67 -21.79
CA ASN A 195 6.89 23.73 -22.62
C ASN A 195 7.72 25.03 -22.62
N TYR A 196 8.60 25.27 -21.64
CA TYR A 196 9.54 26.40 -21.64
C TYR A 196 10.79 26.12 -22.46
N LEU A 197 11.20 24.85 -22.60
CA LEU A 197 12.37 24.45 -23.37
C LEU A 197 12.09 24.34 -24.89
N GLU A 198 10.80 24.22 -25.29
CA GLU A 198 10.37 24.15 -26.70
C GLU A 198 10.13 25.54 -27.33
N LYS A 199 10.22 26.63 -26.54
CA LYS A 199 10.13 28.05 -27.01
C LYS A 199 11.48 28.68 -27.16
#